data_403ab06650fe35360dd0cc40c7bc66f5
#
_entry.id   403ab06650fe35360dd0cc40c7bc66f5
#
_cell.length_a   1.000
_cell.length_b   1.000
_cell.length_c   1.000
_cell.angle_alpha   90.00
_cell.angle_beta   90.00
_cell.angle_gamma   90.00
#
_symmetry.space_group_name_H-M   'P 1'
#
loop_
_entity.id
_entity.type
_entity.pdbx_description
1 polymer ?
#
loop_
_entity_poly.entity_id
_entity_poly.type
_entity_poly.pdbx_seq_one_letter_code
_entity_poly.pdbx_strand_id
1 'polypeptide(L)'
;MGSAIPLALTAVTSQSEDFNVLARWDIYEIIFGTFLSVIGLVLIALSLLRWKMIDLSMVSFGILCFLYGARTKAFQFLFDIPHLLWTYTFWFITYLIPIPAWLFAEQFLGKGWKSSIRRLLQFQIVFSIAAISLSTYQGNPSAAIGASNIMAIIGIAVVMANLFQPHLSRNRELNMLRVGFLIFALLALHANIAPWLTKGYASFDFEWLGFLIFIGCLGYAVARRFFQNEKDLITIAHELETARQIQSFILPGESVNIDGLRMAARYVPVASVAGDFYDFTKVDEKRLGILVADVSGHGVPASLISSMVKIAFASNIPHAANPAKVLDGINQVLCGKLENDFVTAG
;
A
#
# COMPACT_ATOMS: atom_id res chain seq x y z
N MET A 1 -10.69 -50.78 56.81
CA MET A 1 -10.86 -49.33 56.54
C MET A 1 -9.53 -48.77 56.08
N GLY A 2 -9.32 -48.75 54.81
CA GLY A 2 -8.06 -48.23 54.25
C GLY A 2 -8.24 -48.12 52.73
N SER A 3 -7.93 -46.92 52.16
CA SER A 3 -7.61 -46.65 50.76
C SER A 3 -8.66 -46.01 49.86
N ALA A 4 -9.56 -45.18 50.38
CA ALA A 4 -10.40 -44.34 49.47
C ALA A 4 -9.90 -42.92 49.27
N ILE A 5 -8.83 -42.48 49.95
CA ILE A 5 -8.31 -41.09 49.91
C ILE A 5 -7.35 -40.83 48.72
N PRO A 6 -6.55 -41.74 48.13
CA PRO A 6 -5.64 -41.40 47.03
C PRO A 6 -6.35 -41.09 45.69
N LEU A 7 -7.50 -41.73 45.39
CA LEU A 7 -8.17 -41.54 44.10
C LEU A 7 -8.91 -40.18 44.00
N ALA A 8 -9.45 -39.68 45.11
CA ALA A 8 -10.06 -38.36 45.13
C ALA A 8 -9.03 -37.21 45.01
N LEU A 9 -7.83 -37.39 45.62
CA LEU A 9 -6.76 -36.40 45.52
C LEU A 9 -6.16 -36.32 44.11
N THR A 10 -6.01 -37.47 43.41
CA THR A 10 -5.50 -37.50 42.03
C THR A 10 -6.54 -36.91 41.05
N ALA A 11 -7.83 -37.12 41.27
CA ALA A 11 -8.86 -36.50 40.45
C ALA A 11 -8.93 -34.99 40.62
N VAL A 12 -8.78 -34.48 41.85
CA VAL A 12 -8.75 -33.04 42.15
C VAL A 12 -7.47 -32.37 41.61
N THR A 13 -6.33 -33.04 41.67
CA THR A 13 -5.08 -32.52 41.11
C THR A 13 -5.10 -32.49 39.59
N SER A 14 -5.65 -33.53 38.92
CA SER A 14 -5.81 -33.54 37.48
C SER A 14 -6.79 -32.44 36.99
N GLN A 15 -7.92 -32.22 37.67
CA GLN A 15 -8.84 -31.13 37.36
C GLN A 15 -8.20 -29.75 37.57
N SER A 16 -7.39 -29.58 38.60
CA SER A 16 -6.70 -28.29 38.83
C SER A 16 -5.58 -28.04 37.84
N GLU A 17 -4.87 -29.07 37.39
CA GLU A 17 -3.86 -28.97 36.31
C GLU A 17 -4.51 -28.66 34.97
N ASP A 18 -5.60 -29.33 34.61
CA ASP A 18 -6.36 -29.05 33.39
C ASP A 18 -6.95 -27.63 33.39
N PHE A 19 -7.49 -27.18 34.54
CA PHE A 19 -7.98 -25.81 34.70
C PHE A 19 -6.88 -24.77 34.55
N ASN A 20 -5.69 -25.00 35.13
CA ASN A 20 -4.56 -24.11 35.00
C ASN A 20 -3.98 -24.06 33.58
N VAL A 21 -4.01 -25.17 32.85
CA VAL A 21 -3.60 -25.23 31.45
C VAL A 21 -4.60 -24.46 30.57
N LEU A 22 -5.90 -24.68 30.72
CA LEU A 22 -6.94 -23.97 30.01
C LEU A 22 -6.89 -22.45 30.27
N ALA A 23 -6.73 -22.03 31.53
CA ALA A 23 -6.61 -20.63 31.89
C ALA A 23 -5.36 -19.96 31.29
N ARG A 24 -4.25 -20.69 31.15
CA ARG A 24 -3.03 -20.18 30.49
C ARG A 24 -3.25 -19.95 29.00
N TRP A 25 -3.92 -20.87 28.30
CA TRP A 25 -4.22 -20.71 26.87
C TRP A 25 -5.15 -19.53 26.60
N ASP A 26 -6.16 -19.32 27.43
CA ASP A 26 -7.04 -18.15 27.34
C ASP A 26 -6.28 -16.83 27.49
N ILE A 27 -5.29 -16.76 28.39
CA ILE A 27 -4.44 -15.58 28.58
C ILE A 27 -3.61 -15.29 27.32
N TYR A 28 -2.99 -16.31 26.71
CA TYR A 28 -2.22 -16.12 25.47
C TYR A 28 -3.12 -15.63 24.34
N GLU A 29 -4.33 -16.19 24.20
CA GLU A 29 -5.30 -15.77 23.20
C GLU A 29 -5.73 -14.31 23.41
N ILE A 30 -5.95 -13.88 24.64
CA ILE A 30 -6.31 -12.50 24.99
C ILE A 30 -5.16 -11.54 24.65
N ILE A 31 -3.94 -11.86 25.05
CA ILE A 31 -2.77 -11.02 24.77
C ILE A 31 -2.58 -10.89 23.25
N PHE A 32 -2.60 -12.00 22.52
CA PHE A 32 -2.41 -12.05 21.10
C PHE A 32 -3.50 -11.29 20.34
N GLY A 33 -4.77 -11.51 20.68
CA GLY A 33 -5.90 -10.84 20.05
C GLY A 33 -5.89 -9.34 20.28
N THR A 34 -5.57 -8.90 21.51
CA THR A 34 -5.44 -7.47 21.83
C THR A 34 -4.29 -6.84 21.02
N PHE A 35 -3.13 -7.48 20.96
CA PHE A 35 -1.97 -7.01 20.21
C PHE A 35 -2.29 -6.86 18.73
N LEU A 36 -2.93 -7.85 18.11
CA LEU A 36 -3.34 -7.77 16.71
C LEU A 36 -4.38 -6.69 16.44
N SER A 37 -5.35 -6.52 17.33
CA SER A 37 -6.37 -5.48 17.19
C SER A 37 -5.76 -4.08 17.23
N VAL A 38 -4.80 -3.85 18.14
CA VAL A 38 -4.08 -2.57 18.24
C VAL A 38 -3.26 -2.32 16.99
N ILE A 39 -2.49 -3.31 16.50
CA ILE A 39 -1.75 -3.17 15.23
C ILE A 39 -2.69 -2.84 14.08
N GLY A 40 -3.82 -3.55 13.98
CA GLY A 40 -4.81 -3.31 12.94
C GLY A 40 -5.34 -1.88 12.94
N LEU A 41 -5.74 -1.37 14.12
CA LEU A 41 -6.20 0.00 14.28
C LEU A 41 -5.13 1.05 13.95
N VAL A 42 -3.89 0.84 14.39
CA VAL A 42 -2.77 1.74 14.08
C VAL A 42 -2.52 1.80 12.57
N LEU A 43 -2.52 0.67 11.87
CA LEU A 43 -2.32 0.63 10.42
C LEU A 43 -3.45 1.33 9.67
N ILE A 44 -4.70 1.13 10.08
CA ILE A 44 -5.85 1.82 9.51
C ILE A 44 -5.74 3.33 9.75
N ALA A 45 -5.44 3.76 10.99
CA ALA A 45 -5.28 5.16 11.33
C ALA A 45 -4.16 5.84 10.54
N LEU A 46 -2.99 5.21 10.41
CA LEU A 46 -1.87 5.72 9.61
C LEU A 46 -2.24 5.86 8.14
N SER A 47 -3.01 4.91 7.59
CA SER A 47 -3.49 4.99 6.21
C SER A 47 -4.47 6.14 6.01
N LEU A 48 -5.35 6.39 6.98
CA LEU A 48 -6.33 7.49 6.92
C LEU A 48 -5.67 8.86 7.09
N LEU A 49 -4.64 8.97 7.94
CA LEU A 49 -3.89 10.22 8.11
C LEU A 49 -3.15 10.64 6.81
N ARG A 50 -2.80 9.68 5.96
CA ARG A 50 -2.19 9.92 4.65
C ARG A 50 -3.23 10.00 3.51
N TRP A 51 -4.33 10.67 3.71
CA TRP A 51 -5.47 10.78 2.79
C TRP A 51 -5.12 10.98 1.30
N LYS A 52 -4.02 11.69 1.00
CA LYS A 52 -3.57 11.94 -0.39
C LYS A 52 -2.88 10.74 -1.07
N MET A 53 -2.46 9.73 -0.30
CA MET A 53 -1.71 8.56 -0.80
C MET A 53 -2.13 7.29 -0.05
N ILE A 54 -3.43 6.99 -0.05
CA ILE A 54 -3.96 5.80 0.64
C ILE A 54 -3.39 4.55 -0.02
N ASP A 55 -2.53 3.84 0.71
CA ASP A 55 -2.11 2.50 0.31
C ASP A 55 -3.17 1.48 0.75
N LEU A 56 -3.98 1.05 -0.22
CA LEU A 56 -5.06 0.09 0.01
C LEU A 56 -4.54 -1.25 0.58
N SER A 57 -3.26 -1.59 0.37
CA SER A 57 -2.64 -2.78 0.95
C SER A 57 -2.46 -2.66 2.46
N MET A 58 -2.09 -1.47 2.97
CA MET A 58 -2.04 -1.20 4.41
C MET A 58 -3.41 -1.25 5.06
N VAL A 59 -4.42 -0.69 4.38
CA VAL A 59 -5.81 -0.71 4.89
C VAL A 59 -6.32 -2.14 5.00
N SER A 60 -6.21 -2.94 3.92
CA SER A 60 -6.68 -4.32 3.92
C SER A 60 -5.94 -5.19 4.93
N PHE A 61 -4.64 -4.99 5.08
CA PHE A 61 -3.84 -5.66 6.11
C PHE A 61 -4.25 -5.25 7.53
N GLY A 62 -4.49 -3.95 7.76
CA GLY A 62 -4.97 -3.43 9.04
C GLY A 62 -6.34 -4.00 9.42
N ILE A 63 -7.28 -4.07 8.47
CA ILE A 63 -8.61 -4.67 8.67
C ILE A 63 -8.48 -6.17 8.97
N LEU A 64 -7.59 -6.89 8.27
CA LEU A 64 -7.33 -8.30 8.51
C LEU A 64 -6.86 -8.54 9.96
N CYS A 65 -5.83 -7.80 10.41
CA CYS A 65 -5.32 -7.89 11.76
C CYS A 65 -6.39 -7.55 12.81
N PHE A 66 -7.15 -6.48 12.59
CA PHE A 66 -8.21 -6.05 13.49
C PHE A 66 -9.31 -7.11 13.62
N LEU A 67 -9.83 -7.62 12.51
CA LEU A 67 -10.89 -8.64 12.54
C LEU A 67 -10.43 -9.95 13.18
N TYR A 68 -9.19 -10.37 12.90
CA TYR A 68 -8.65 -11.58 13.51
C TYR A 68 -8.46 -11.40 15.02
N GLY A 69 -7.95 -10.26 15.46
CA GLY A 69 -7.84 -9.94 16.88
C GLY A 69 -9.19 -9.79 17.56
N ALA A 70 -10.15 -9.13 16.91
CA ALA A 70 -11.52 -8.96 17.41
C ALA A 70 -12.31 -10.27 17.53
N ARG A 71 -11.93 -11.31 16.78
CA ARG A 71 -12.51 -12.66 16.89
C ARG A 71 -12.13 -13.37 18.18
N THR A 72 -11.02 -12.99 18.83
CA THR A 72 -10.55 -13.65 20.04
C THR A 72 -11.37 -13.29 21.27
N LYS A 73 -11.34 -14.15 22.30
CA LYS A 73 -12.03 -13.91 23.59
C LYS A 73 -11.64 -12.58 24.27
N ALA A 74 -10.53 -11.98 23.82
CA ALA A 74 -10.10 -10.65 24.28
C ALA A 74 -11.20 -9.59 24.13
N PHE A 75 -11.90 -9.57 23.00
CA PHE A 75 -12.96 -8.60 22.75
C PHE A 75 -14.19 -8.85 23.63
N GLN A 76 -14.56 -10.12 23.82
CA GLN A 76 -15.65 -10.48 24.74
C GLN A 76 -15.36 -9.98 26.17
N PHE A 77 -14.13 -10.21 26.62
CA PHE A 77 -13.71 -9.85 27.98
C PHE A 77 -13.59 -8.33 28.16
N LEU A 78 -12.97 -7.63 27.21
CA LEU A 78 -12.73 -6.18 27.29
C LEU A 78 -14.03 -5.36 27.24
N PHE A 79 -15.05 -5.83 26.51
CA PHE A 79 -16.30 -5.09 26.32
C PHE A 79 -17.47 -5.71 27.05
N ASP A 80 -17.25 -6.71 27.92
CA ASP A 80 -18.27 -7.43 28.70
C ASP A 80 -19.49 -7.86 27.83
N ILE A 81 -19.18 -8.43 26.65
CA ILE A 81 -20.21 -8.80 25.66
C ILE A 81 -20.95 -10.05 26.17
N PRO A 82 -22.30 -10.03 26.24
CA PRO A 82 -23.08 -11.20 26.60
C PRO A 82 -22.75 -12.41 25.71
N HIS A 83 -22.66 -13.60 26.32
CA HIS A 83 -22.23 -14.83 25.65
C HIS A 83 -22.99 -15.11 24.34
N LEU A 84 -24.33 -14.93 24.33
CA LEU A 84 -25.12 -15.14 23.12
C LEU A 84 -24.72 -14.19 22.00
N LEU A 85 -24.58 -12.89 22.31
CA LEU A 85 -24.17 -11.87 21.33
C LEU A 85 -22.73 -12.12 20.86
N TRP A 86 -21.86 -12.54 21.78
CA TRP A 86 -20.48 -12.91 21.43
C TRP A 86 -20.44 -14.07 20.44
N THR A 87 -21.26 -15.12 20.64
CA THR A 87 -21.29 -16.27 19.75
C THR A 87 -21.65 -15.86 18.31
N TYR A 88 -22.65 -14.99 18.13
CA TYR A 88 -22.97 -14.45 16.79
C TYR A 88 -21.83 -13.59 16.23
N THR A 89 -21.28 -12.70 17.04
CA THR A 89 -20.17 -11.81 16.64
C THR A 89 -18.94 -12.62 16.18
N PHE A 90 -18.55 -13.64 16.93
CA PHE A 90 -17.44 -14.54 16.61
C PHE A 90 -17.60 -15.19 15.22
N TRP A 91 -18.77 -15.77 14.93
CA TRP A 91 -18.99 -16.43 13.65
C TRP A 91 -19.14 -15.45 12.50
N PHE A 92 -19.76 -14.31 12.71
CA PHE A 92 -19.88 -13.27 11.68
C PHE A 92 -18.51 -12.71 11.30
N ILE A 93 -17.67 -12.41 12.28
CA ILE A 93 -16.29 -12.02 12.03
C ILE A 93 -15.54 -13.12 11.28
N THR A 94 -15.72 -14.38 11.64
CA THR A 94 -15.10 -15.53 10.96
C THR A 94 -15.44 -15.57 9.47
N TYR A 95 -16.69 -15.31 9.10
CA TYR A 95 -17.11 -15.25 7.69
C TYR A 95 -16.56 -14.03 6.94
N LEU A 96 -16.24 -12.94 7.66
CA LEU A 96 -15.75 -11.69 7.06
C LEU A 96 -14.21 -11.65 6.89
N ILE A 97 -13.46 -12.32 7.77
CA ILE A 97 -11.96 -12.31 7.76
C ILE A 97 -11.35 -12.61 6.38
N PRO A 98 -11.86 -13.55 5.56
CA PRO A 98 -11.25 -13.83 4.26
C PRO A 98 -11.35 -12.66 3.27
N ILE A 99 -12.32 -11.75 3.41
CA ILE A 99 -12.49 -10.62 2.49
C ILE A 99 -11.25 -9.71 2.44
N PRO A 100 -10.77 -9.12 3.57
CA PRO A 100 -9.55 -8.32 3.55
C PRO A 100 -8.30 -9.14 3.19
N ALA A 101 -8.28 -10.45 3.48
CA ALA A 101 -7.16 -11.32 3.08
C ALA A 101 -7.08 -11.45 1.55
N TRP A 102 -8.21 -11.70 0.87
CA TRP A 102 -8.24 -11.79 -0.60
C TRP A 102 -8.08 -10.43 -1.27
N LEU A 103 -8.58 -9.35 -0.66
CA LEU A 103 -8.33 -7.99 -1.11
C LEU A 103 -6.83 -7.65 -1.06
N PHE A 104 -6.16 -7.99 0.04
CA PHE A 104 -4.71 -7.85 0.15
C PHE A 104 -3.97 -8.69 -0.92
N ALA A 105 -4.39 -9.94 -1.11
CA ALA A 105 -3.80 -10.81 -2.13
C ALA A 105 -3.95 -10.21 -3.55
N GLU A 106 -5.10 -9.61 -3.89
CA GLU A 106 -5.30 -8.94 -5.18
C GLU A 106 -4.36 -7.75 -5.36
N GLN A 107 -4.10 -6.98 -4.30
CA GLN A 107 -3.22 -5.82 -4.37
C GLN A 107 -1.74 -6.21 -4.49
N PHE A 108 -1.35 -7.32 -3.89
CA PHE A 108 0.03 -7.79 -3.89
C PHE A 108 0.38 -8.61 -5.14
N LEU A 109 -0.52 -9.46 -5.60
CA LEU A 109 -0.34 -10.40 -6.72
C LEU A 109 -1.02 -9.94 -8.00
N GLY A 110 -1.81 -8.86 -7.93
CA GLY A 110 -2.70 -8.45 -9.00
C GLY A 110 -3.96 -9.31 -9.09
N LYS A 111 -4.66 -9.22 -10.22
CA LYS A 111 -5.92 -9.95 -10.45
C LYS A 111 -5.78 -11.48 -10.45
N GLY A 112 -4.54 -11.98 -10.49
CA GLY A 112 -4.22 -13.40 -10.61
C GLY A 112 -4.44 -13.96 -12.01
N TRP A 113 -4.02 -15.21 -12.23
CA TRP A 113 -4.21 -15.91 -13.50
C TRP A 113 -5.69 -16.00 -13.88
N LYS A 114 -6.03 -15.56 -15.08
CA LYS A 114 -7.42 -15.43 -15.54
C LYS A 114 -8.35 -14.71 -14.55
N SER A 115 -7.83 -13.74 -13.82
CA SER A 115 -8.53 -12.99 -12.75
C SER A 115 -9.07 -13.88 -11.62
N SER A 116 -8.36 -14.96 -11.27
CA SER A 116 -8.78 -15.93 -10.24
C SER A 116 -8.90 -15.31 -8.85
N ILE A 117 -7.94 -14.46 -8.45
CA ILE A 117 -7.97 -13.78 -7.13
C ILE A 117 -9.15 -12.82 -7.05
N ARG A 118 -9.40 -12.02 -8.09
CA ARG A 118 -10.55 -11.12 -8.14
C ARG A 118 -11.88 -11.85 -8.06
N ARG A 119 -12.02 -12.95 -8.78
CA ARG A 119 -13.24 -13.79 -8.70
C ARG A 119 -13.40 -14.41 -7.32
N LEU A 120 -12.32 -14.90 -6.71
CA LEU A 120 -12.33 -15.41 -5.34
C LEU A 120 -12.84 -14.35 -4.36
N LEU A 121 -12.36 -13.10 -4.44
CA LEU A 121 -12.84 -11.99 -3.62
C LEU A 121 -14.34 -11.73 -3.82
N GLN A 122 -14.81 -11.69 -5.07
CA GLN A 122 -16.23 -11.48 -5.37
C GLN A 122 -17.11 -12.60 -4.82
N PHE A 123 -16.71 -13.87 -5.01
CA PHE A 123 -17.41 -15.02 -4.44
C PHE A 123 -17.42 -14.99 -2.91
N GLN A 124 -16.29 -14.61 -2.30
CA GLN A 124 -16.21 -14.50 -0.83
C GLN A 124 -17.18 -13.47 -0.27
N ILE A 125 -17.31 -12.29 -0.91
CA ILE A 125 -18.25 -11.26 -0.48
C ILE A 125 -19.69 -11.79 -0.53
N VAL A 126 -20.07 -12.40 -1.64
CA VAL A 126 -21.43 -12.98 -1.79
C VAL A 126 -21.67 -14.10 -0.78
N PHE A 127 -20.67 -14.98 -0.61
CA PHE A 127 -20.71 -16.06 0.38
C PHE A 127 -20.90 -15.53 1.81
N SER A 128 -20.12 -14.50 2.21
CA SER A 128 -20.18 -13.93 3.56
C SER A 128 -21.57 -13.35 3.85
N ILE A 129 -22.17 -12.64 2.89
CA ILE A 129 -23.53 -12.11 3.01
C ILE A 129 -24.53 -13.26 3.16
N ALA A 130 -24.45 -14.28 2.33
CA ALA A 130 -25.33 -15.44 2.37
C ALA A 130 -25.17 -16.24 3.67
N ALA A 131 -23.94 -16.45 4.16
CA ALA A 131 -23.64 -17.17 5.38
C ALA A 131 -24.22 -16.45 6.62
N ILE A 132 -24.03 -15.13 6.71
CA ILE A 132 -24.59 -14.31 7.80
C ILE A 132 -26.11 -14.34 7.75
N SER A 133 -26.73 -14.17 6.58
CA SER A 133 -28.17 -14.19 6.41
C SER A 133 -28.77 -15.56 6.79
N LEU A 134 -28.13 -16.66 6.35
CA LEU A 134 -28.57 -18.01 6.68
C LEU A 134 -28.47 -18.30 8.18
N SER A 135 -27.33 -17.93 8.79
CA SER A 135 -27.09 -18.11 10.23
C SER A 135 -28.10 -17.34 11.08
N THR A 136 -28.44 -16.12 10.65
CA THR A 136 -29.46 -15.30 11.32
C THR A 136 -30.86 -15.91 11.16
N TYR A 137 -31.22 -16.36 9.96
CA TYR A 137 -32.51 -16.94 9.65
C TYR A 137 -32.76 -18.26 10.45
N GLN A 138 -31.72 -19.10 10.54
CA GLN A 138 -31.80 -20.38 11.26
C GLN A 138 -31.65 -20.25 12.79
N GLY A 139 -31.29 -19.07 13.30
CA GLY A 139 -30.97 -18.89 14.71
C GLY A 139 -29.72 -19.68 15.16
N ASN A 140 -28.91 -20.16 14.19
CA ASN A 140 -27.69 -20.92 14.43
C ASN A 140 -26.48 -20.19 13.81
N PRO A 141 -25.63 -19.51 14.61
CA PRO A 141 -24.55 -18.72 14.11
C PRO A 141 -23.47 -19.51 13.37
N SER A 142 -23.34 -20.81 13.61
CA SER A 142 -22.38 -21.71 12.96
C SER A 142 -22.94 -22.46 11.75
N ALA A 143 -24.14 -22.15 11.29
CA ALA A 143 -24.85 -22.91 10.24
C ALA A 143 -24.05 -23.04 8.93
N ALA A 144 -23.22 -22.07 8.59
CA ALA A 144 -22.42 -22.05 7.35
C ALA A 144 -20.96 -22.49 7.52
N ILE A 145 -20.55 -23.02 8.70
CA ILE A 145 -19.13 -23.31 8.98
C ILE A 145 -18.53 -24.34 8.01
N GLY A 146 -19.26 -25.40 7.67
CA GLY A 146 -18.78 -26.41 6.71
C GLY A 146 -18.51 -25.80 5.33
N ALA A 147 -19.39 -24.95 4.83
CA ALA A 147 -19.20 -24.24 3.58
C ALA A 147 -18.06 -23.20 3.67
N SER A 148 -17.92 -22.53 4.82
CA SER A 148 -16.81 -21.59 5.08
C SER A 148 -15.44 -22.27 5.03
N ASN A 149 -15.32 -23.48 5.62
CA ASN A 149 -14.08 -24.25 5.58
C ASN A 149 -13.72 -24.66 4.14
N ILE A 150 -14.70 -25.08 3.34
CA ILE A 150 -14.49 -25.39 1.92
C ILE A 150 -14.01 -24.14 1.15
N MET A 151 -14.66 -22.99 1.39
CA MET A 151 -14.26 -21.73 0.77
C MET A 151 -12.85 -21.30 1.18
N ALA A 152 -12.45 -21.50 2.43
CA ALA A 152 -11.10 -21.23 2.90
C ALA A 152 -10.07 -22.13 2.21
N ILE A 153 -10.33 -23.43 2.07
CA ILE A 153 -9.45 -24.38 1.35
C ILE A 153 -9.30 -23.98 -0.12
N ILE A 154 -10.40 -23.65 -0.80
CA ILE A 154 -10.38 -23.16 -2.19
C ILE A 154 -9.55 -21.89 -2.28
N GLY A 155 -9.76 -20.93 -1.37
CA GLY A 155 -9.03 -19.67 -1.31
C GLY A 155 -7.53 -19.87 -1.14
N ILE A 156 -7.13 -20.73 -0.20
CA ILE A 156 -5.72 -21.12 0.02
C ILE A 156 -5.12 -21.70 -1.27
N ALA A 157 -5.82 -22.62 -1.93
CA ALA A 157 -5.36 -23.25 -3.17
C ALA A 157 -5.19 -22.23 -4.30
N VAL A 158 -6.15 -21.30 -4.46
CA VAL A 158 -6.08 -20.23 -5.48
C VAL A 158 -4.91 -19.29 -5.22
N VAL A 159 -4.69 -18.85 -3.98
CA VAL A 159 -3.57 -17.96 -3.63
C VAL A 159 -2.24 -18.71 -3.82
N MET A 160 -2.13 -19.98 -3.42
CA MET A 160 -0.96 -20.82 -3.67
C MET A 160 -0.63 -20.91 -5.15
N ALA A 161 -1.60 -21.24 -6.00
CA ALA A 161 -1.41 -21.34 -7.44
C ALA A 161 -0.90 -20.02 -8.06
N ASN A 162 -1.34 -18.88 -7.54
CA ASN A 162 -0.89 -17.56 -8.01
C ASN A 162 0.48 -17.15 -7.43
N LEU A 163 0.78 -17.48 -6.17
CA LEU A 163 2.07 -17.20 -5.53
C LEU A 163 3.24 -17.93 -6.18
N PHE A 164 3.01 -19.14 -6.68
CA PHE A 164 4.06 -19.98 -7.27
C PHE A 164 4.19 -19.86 -8.79
N GLN A 165 3.59 -18.81 -9.39
CA GLN A 165 3.79 -18.55 -10.82
C GLN A 165 5.26 -18.18 -11.12
N PRO A 166 5.86 -18.74 -12.21
CA PRO A 166 7.30 -18.59 -12.51
C PRO A 166 7.74 -17.14 -12.73
N HIS A 167 6.87 -16.29 -13.31
CA HIS A 167 7.21 -14.89 -13.59
C HIS A 167 7.34 -14.00 -12.34
N LEU A 168 6.82 -14.46 -11.20
CA LEU A 168 6.90 -13.75 -9.91
C LEU A 168 8.17 -14.14 -9.11
N SER A 169 9.06 -14.99 -9.65
CA SER A 169 10.13 -15.63 -8.88
C SER A 169 11.28 -14.71 -8.43
N ARG A 170 11.41 -13.51 -8.98
CA ARG A 170 12.57 -12.64 -8.80
C ARG A 170 12.44 -11.62 -7.66
N ASN A 171 11.30 -11.53 -6.98
CA ASN A 171 11.06 -10.54 -5.94
C ASN A 171 11.25 -11.16 -4.54
N ARG A 172 12.20 -10.57 -3.73
CA ARG A 172 12.51 -11.03 -2.37
C ARG A 172 11.31 -10.95 -1.43
N GLU A 173 10.45 -9.95 -1.61
CA GLU A 173 9.23 -9.77 -0.81
C GLU A 173 8.24 -10.90 -1.04
N LEU A 174 8.02 -11.26 -2.32
CA LEU A 174 7.17 -12.38 -2.69
C LEU A 174 7.70 -13.72 -2.17
N ASN A 175 9.02 -13.89 -2.11
CA ASN A 175 9.60 -15.12 -1.55
C ASN A 175 9.32 -15.23 -0.04
N MET A 176 9.40 -14.14 0.71
CA MET A 176 9.03 -14.16 2.13
C MET A 176 7.54 -14.45 2.32
N LEU A 177 6.68 -13.85 1.51
CA LEU A 177 5.25 -14.13 1.53
C LEU A 177 4.94 -15.58 1.17
N ARG A 178 5.65 -16.17 0.20
CA ARG A 178 5.53 -17.60 -0.15
C ARG A 178 5.82 -18.50 1.04
N VAL A 179 6.93 -18.25 1.74
CA VAL A 179 7.33 -19.04 2.90
C VAL A 179 6.31 -18.90 4.03
N GLY A 180 5.94 -17.66 4.38
CA GLY A 180 4.95 -17.42 5.42
C GLY A 180 3.58 -18.02 5.10
N PHE A 181 3.12 -17.86 3.85
CA PHE A 181 1.85 -18.43 3.40
C PHE A 181 1.89 -19.96 3.34
N LEU A 182 3.00 -20.57 2.94
CA LEU A 182 3.16 -22.02 2.92
C LEU A 182 3.05 -22.62 4.33
N ILE A 183 3.74 -22.00 5.31
CA ILE A 183 3.66 -22.42 6.71
C ILE A 183 2.22 -22.29 7.23
N PHE A 184 1.59 -21.14 6.99
CA PHE A 184 0.19 -20.94 7.36
C PHE A 184 -0.74 -21.95 6.70
N ALA A 185 -0.60 -22.18 5.40
CA ALA A 185 -1.44 -23.12 4.65
C ALA A 185 -1.32 -24.54 5.17
N LEU A 186 -0.11 -25.00 5.52
CA LEU A 186 0.11 -26.33 6.09
C LEU A 186 -0.57 -26.47 7.46
N LEU A 187 -0.42 -25.47 8.34
CA LEU A 187 -1.03 -25.50 9.67
C LEU A 187 -2.54 -25.33 9.63
N ALA A 188 -3.05 -24.45 8.77
CA ALA A 188 -4.49 -24.29 8.53
C ALA A 188 -5.12 -25.56 7.93
N LEU A 189 -4.42 -26.21 6.99
CA LEU A 189 -4.90 -27.47 6.42
C LEU A 189 -4.93 -28.58 7.49
N HIS A 190 -3.91 -28.65 8.34
CA HIS A 190 -3.90 -29.57 9.48
C HIS A 190 -5.10 -29.31 10.40
N ALA A 191 -5.35 -28.05 10.81
CA ALA A 191 -6.46 -27.69 11.69
C ALA A 191 -7.83 -28.04 11.11
N ASN A 192 -8.00 -27.92 9.78
CA ASN A 192 -9.25 -28.23 9.09
C ASN A 192 -9.46 -29.73 8.82
N ILE A 193 -8.38 -30.52 8.65
CA ILE A 193 -8.45 -31.94 8.28
C ILE A 193 -8.35 -32.84 9.52
N ALA A 194 -7.52 -32.50 10.51
CA ALA A 194 -7.27 -33.34 11.68
C ALA A 194 -8.55 -33.76 12.44
N PRO A 195 -9.54 -32.89 12.67
CA PRO A 195 -10.79 -33.29 13.33
C PRO A 195 -11.56 -34.40 12.59
N TRP A 196 -11.47 -34.44 11.25
CA TRP A 196 -12.09 -35.47 10.42
C TRP A 196 -11.38 -36.83 10.52
N LEU A 197 -10.04 -36.80 10.61
CA LEU A 197 -9.20 -38.00 10.71
C LEU A 197 -9.22 -38.63 12.11
N THR A 198 -9.27 -37.78 13.15
CA THR A 198 -9.17 -38.21 14.56
C THR A 198 -10.52 -38.48 15.21
N LYS A 199 -11.64 -38.42 14.45
CA LYS A 199 -13.00 -38.61 14.97
C LYS A 199 -13.33 -37.72 16.19
N GLY A 200 -12.79 -36.50 16.21
CA GLY A 200 -13.05 -35.51 17.26
C GLY A 200 -12.15 -35.63 18.49
N TYR A 201 -11.13 -36.48 18.49
CA TYR A 201 -10.09 -36.43 19.53
C TYR A 201 -9.33 -35.11 19.40
N ALA A 202 -9.13 -34.41 20.55
CA ALA A 202 -8.47 -33.12 20.60
C ALA A 202 -7.12 -33.13 19.88
N SER A 203 -7.07 -32.56 18.68
CA SER A 203 -5.85 -32.23 17.98
C SER A 203 -5.37 -30.88 18.46
N PHE A 204 -4.09 -30.74 18.75
CA PHE A 204 -3.51 -29.42 19.05
C PHE A 204 -3.73 -28.50 17.84
N ASP A 205 -4.41 -27.38 18.10
CA ASP A 205 -4.65 -26.37 17.08
C ASP A 205 -3.45 -25.41 17.02
N PHE A 206 -2.63 -25.55 16.00
CA PHE A 206 -1.49 -24.67 15.72
C PHE A 206 -1.80 -23.61 14.65
N GLU A 207 -3.07 -23.46 14.24
CA GLU A 207 -3.44 -22.51 13.19
C GLU A 207 -3.03 -21.08 13.54
N TRP A 208 -3.20 -20.68 14.82
CA TRP A 208 -2.81 -19.39 15.33
C TRP A 208 -1.32 -19.08 15.17
N LEU A 209 -0.44 -20.07 15.33
CA LEU A 209 1.01 -19.91 15.14
C LEU A 209 1.34 -19.69 13.66
N GLY A 210 0.72 -20.47 12.78
CA GLY A 210 0.85 -20.29 11.34
C GLY A 210 0.38 -18.91 10.88
N PHE A 211 -0.74 -18.46 11.45
CA PHE A 211 -1.28 -17.13 11.19
C PHE A 211 -0.36 -16.02 11.70
N LEU A 212 0.24 -16.17 12.88
CA LEU A 212 1.22 -15.23 13.44
C LEU A 212 2.45 -15.08 12.52
N ILE A 213 3.03 -16.21 12.07
CA ILE A 213 4.16 -16.21 11.15
C ILE A 213 3.77 -15.53 9.83
N PHE A 214 2.61 -15.86 9.31
CA PHE A 214 2.09 -15.26 8.08
C PHE A 214 1.89 -13.76 8.19
N ILE A 215 1.26 -13.29 9.28
CA ILE A 215 1.11 -11.85 9.56
C ILE A 215 2.47 -11.16 9.70
N GLY A 216 3.46 -11.80 10.35
CA GLY A 216 4.81 -11.26 10.42
C GLY A 216 5.44 -11.07 9.04
N CYS A 217 5.31 -12.07 8.16
CA CYS A 217 5.77 -11.98 6.77
C CYS A 217 5.03 -10.91 5.96
N LEU A 218 3.71 -10.81 6.15
CA LEU A 218 2.87 -9.77 5.54
C LEU A 218 3.29 -8.37 6.01
N GLY A 219 3.43 -8.19 7.33
CA GLY A 219 3.85 -6.93 7.93
C GLY A 219 5.20 -6.46 7.40
N TYR A 220 6.17 -7.38 7.30
CA TYR A 220 7.46 -7.10 6.69
C TYR A 220 7.33 -6.66 5.22
N ALA A 221 6.53 -7.37 4.42
CA ALA A 221 6.34 -7.05 3.01
C ALA A 221 5.66 -5.69 2.82
N VAL A 222 4.63 -5.38 3.62
CA VAL A 222 3.95 -4.07 3.61
C VAL A 222 4.89 -2.96 4.05
N ALA A 223 5.62 -3.14 5.16
CA ALA A 223 6.56 -2.15 5.66
C ALA A 223 7.66 -1.85 4.63
N ARG A 224 8.23 -2.89 4.02
CA ARG A 224 9.25 -2.72 3.00
C ARG A 224 8.75 -1.96 1.77
N ARG A 225 7.57 -2.31 1.25
CA ARG A 225 6.94 -1.61 0.14
C ARG A 225 6.68 -0.13 0.48
N PHE A 226 6.23 0.12 1.70
CA PHE A 226 6.01 1.47 2.18
C PHE A 226 7.29 2.30 2.19
N PHE A 227 8.38 1.77 2.78
CA PHE A 227 9.67 2.47 2.83
C PHE A 227 10.31 2.64 1.45
N GLN A 228 10.11 1.68 0.53
CA GLN A 228 10.58 1.82 -0.85
C GLN A 228 9.85 2.95 -1.57
N ASN A 229 8.53 2.98 -1.52
CA ASN A 229 7.74 4.05 -2.13
C ASN A 229 8.12 5.44 -1.58
N GLU A 230 8.35 5.55 -0.27
CA GLU A 230 8.78 6.81 0.36
C GLU A 230 10.16 7.24 -0.12
N LYS A 231 11.10 6.30 -0.22
CA LYS A 231 12.44 6.56 -0.74
C LYS A 231 12.40 7.03 -2.20
N ASP A 232 11.59 6.38 -3.04
CA ASP A 232 11.43 6.76 -4.45
C ASP A 232 10.86 8.18 -4.59
N LEU A 233 9.88 8.54 -3.76
CA LEU A 233 9.32 9.90 -3.71
C LEU A 233 10.36 10.95 -3.31
N ILE A 234 11.17 10.66 -2.28
CA ILE A 234 12.25 11.56 -1.85
C ILE A 234 13.28 11.73 -2.95
N THR A 235 13.63 10.64 -3.64
CA THR A 235 14.60 10.68 -4.75
C THR A 235 14.06 11.54 -5.90
N ILE A 236 12.82 11.35 -6.33
CA ILE A 236 12.17 12.15 -7.37
C ILE A 236 12.10 13.63 -6.96
N ALA A 237 11.74 13.93 -5.70
CA ALA A 237 11.70 15.29 -5.19
C ALA A 237 13.08 15.96 -5.24
N HIS A 238 14.15 15.23 -4.91
CA HIS A 238 15.53 15.71 -4.98
C HIS A 238 15.99 15.95 -6.43
N GLU A 239 15.66 15.05 -7.35
CA GLU A 239 15.94 15.22 -8.78
C GLU A 239 15.25 16.45 -9.37
N LEU A 240 13.99 16.68 -9.01
CA LEU A 240 13.23 17.87 -9.41
C LEU A 240 13.81 19.15 -8.84
N GLU A 241 14.28 19.15 -7.58
CA GLU A 241 14.94 20.30 -6.99
C GLU A 241 16.29 20.59 -7.66
N THR A 242 17.05 19.55 -8.02
CA THR A 242 18.28 19.69 -8.80
C THR A 242 17.99 20.29 -10.19
N ALA A 243 16.94 19.82 -10.87
CA ALA A 243 16.52 20.39 -12.16
C ALA A 243 16.12 21.86 -12.01
N ARG A 244 15.45 22.23 -10.93
CA ARG A 244 15.09 23.62 -10.60
C ARG A 244 16.33 24.50 -10.42
N GLN A 245 17.32 24.00 -9.70
CA GLN A 245 18.59 24.72 -9.53
C GLN A 245 19.31 24.94 -10.87
N ILE A 246 19.39 23.91 -11.71
CA ILE A 246 19.98 24.04 -13.06
C ILE A 246 19.22 25.07 -13.88
N GLN A 247 17.87 25.03 -13.87
CA GLN A 247 17.05 26.00 -14.59
C GLN A 247 17.30 27.42 -14.08
N SER A 248 17.48 27.63 -12.77
CA SER A 248 17.76 28.95 -12.20
C SER A 248 19.07 29.56 -12.67
N PHE A 249 20.08 28.74 -13.03
CA PHE A 249 21.33 29.23 -13.62
C PHE A 249 21.20 29.64 -15.08
N ILE A 250 20.18 29.17 -15.78
CA ILE A 250 19.94 29.51 -17.20
C ILE A 250 19.24 30.86 -17.32
N LEU A 251 18.42 31.19 -16.30
CA LEU A 251 17.72 32.49 -16.25
C LEU A 251 18.71 33.65 -15.93
N PRO A 252 18.52 34.83 -16.51
CA PRO A 252 19.31 35.98 -16.15
C PRO A 252 19.04 36.40 -14.70
N GLY A 253 20.03 37.11 -14.09
CA GLY A 253 19.83 37.68 -12.75
C GLY A 253 18.65 38.66 -12.69
N GLU A 254 18.11 38.88 -11.50
CA GLU A 254 16.89 39.67 -11.28
C GLU A 254 17.00 41.14 -11.69
N SER A 255 18.20 41.67 -11.94
CA SER A 255 18.45 43.08 -12.34
C SER A 255 19.54 43.23 -13.34
N VAL A 256 19.29 44.00 -14.38
CA VAL A 256 20.28 44.46 -15.33
C VAL A 256 20.35 45.99 -15.25
N ASN A 257 21.55 46.53 -14.96
CA ASN A 257 21.79 47.96 -14.97
C ASN A 257 22.38 48.38 -16.31
N ILE A 258 21.62 49.20 -17.04
CA ILE A 258 22.09 49.91 -18.24
C ILE A 258 21.88 51.40 -17.96
N ASP A 259 22.81 52.23 -18.38
CA ASP A 259 22.73 53.66 -18.14
C ASP A 259 21.39 54.24 -18.59
N GLY A 260 20.63 54.79 -17.62
CA GLY A 260 19.31 55.36 -17.83
C GLY A 260 18.14 54.38 -17.76
N LEU A 261 18.36 53.06 -17.51
CA LEU A 261 17.30 52.06 -17.48
C LEU A 261 17.45 51.17 -16.24
N ARG A 262 16.38 51.13 -15.44
CA ARG A 262 16.26 50.18 -14.31
C ARG A 262 15.28 49.07 -14.70
N MET A 263 15.71 47.81 -14.58
CA MET A 263 14.86 46.68 -14.88
C MET A 263 14.86 45.71 -13.71
N ALA A 264 13.69 45.19 -13.41
CA ALA A 264 13.50 44.12 -12.45
C ALA A 264 12.68 43.01 -13.11
N ALA A 265 13.06 41.78 -12.89
CA ALA A 265 12.34 40.62 -13.35
C ALA A 265 12.10 39.66 -12.18
N ARG A 266 10.97 38.98 -12.20
CA ARG A 266 10.62 37.97 -11.20
C ARG A 266 10.13 36.72 -11.91
N TYR A 267 10.70 35.57 -11.55
CA TYR A 267 10.30 34.27 -12.05
C TYR A 267 9.60 33.48 -10.94
N VAL A 268 8.36 33.06 -11.17
CA VAL A 268 7.56 32.31 -10.20
C VAL A 268 6.97 31.09 -10.89
N PRO A 269 7.68 29.95 -10.90
CA PRO A 269 7.18 28.72 -11.52
C PRO A 269 5.99 28.15 -10.74
N VAL A 270 4.99 27.61 -11.44
CA VAL A 270 3.83 26.92 -10.84
C VAL A 270 4.20 25.56 -10.27
N ALA A 271 5.19 24.89 -10.89
CA ALA A 271 5.75 23.59 -10.44
C ALA A 271 7.23 23.77 -10.06
N SER A 272 7.92 22.67 -9.77
CA SER A 272 9.37 22.71 -9.45
C SER A 272 10.18 23.32 -10.60
N VAL A 273 9.81 23.05 -11.84
CA VAL A 273 10.37 23.63 -13.08
C VAL A 273 9.24 24.03 -14.02
N ALA A 274 9.46 25.00 -14.90
CA ALA A 274 8.44 25.51 -15.83
C ALA A 274 8.99 25.73 -17.24
N GLY A 275 8.07 25.91 -18.21
CA GLY A 275 8.39 26.20 -19.60
C GLY A 275 8.69 27.68 -19.86
N ASP A 276 8.18 28.57 -19.00
CA ASP A 276 8.42 30.00 -19.13
C ASP A 276 9.92 30.32 -19.14
N PHE A 277 10.31 31.26 -19.98
CA PHE A 277 11.69 31.71 -20.10
C PHE A 277 11.75 33.19 -20.40
N TYR A 278 12.71 33.89 -19.84
CA TYR A 278 13.06 35.25 -20.23
C TYR A 278 14.56 35.46 -20.22
N ASP A 279 15.04 36.41 -21.05
CA ASP A 279 16.43 36.77 -21.10
C ASP A 279 16.62 38.24 -21.58
N PHE A 280 17.81 38.74 -21.36
CA PHE A 280 18.17 40.10 -21.70
C PHE A 280 19.52 40.13 -22.44
N THR A 281 19.64 41.01 -23.41
CA THR A 281 20.94 41.25 -24.09
C THR A 281 21.13 42.74 -24.35
N LYS A 282 22.35 43.25 -24.10
CA LYS A 282 22.73 44.62 -24.48
C LYS A 282 22.97 44.62 -25.98
N VAL A 283 22.21 45.42 -26.73
CA VAL A 283 22.36 45.59 -28.16
C VAL A 283 23.40 46.64 -28.46
N ASP A 284 23.32 47.79 -27.79
CA ASP A 284 24.31 48.88 -27.81
C ASP A 284 24.16 49.72 -26.54
N GLU A 285 24.84 50.89 -26.50
CA GLU A 285 24.82 51.79 -25.31
C GLU A 285 23.43 52.32 -24.93
N LYS A 286 22.46 52.28 -25.84
CA LYS A 286 21.11 52.88 -25.68
C LYS A 286 19.99 51.87 -25.88
N ARG A 287 20.32 50.64 -26.33
CA ARG A 287 19.28 49.65 -26.65
C ARG A 287 19.52 48.33 -25.89
N LEU A 288 18.45 47.82 -25.32
CA LEU A 288 18.35 46.54 -24.64
C LEU A 288 17.39 45.64 -25.43
N GLY A 289 17.82 44.41 -25.71
CA GLY A 289 16.95 43.36 -26.20
C GLY A 289 16.35 42.59 -25.00
N ILE A 290 15.06 42.33 -25.04
CA ILE A 290 14.34 41.50 -24.07
C ILE A 290 13.68 40.38 -24.85
N LEU A 291 13.83 39.14 -24.38
CA LEU A 291 13.13 37.97 -24.88
C LEU A 291 12.23 37.45 -23.75
N VAL A 292 10.96 37.22 -24.05
CA VAL A 292 10.04 36.48 -23.22
C VAL A 292 9.49 35.33 -24.04
N ALA A 293 9.51 34.12 -23.51
CA ALA A 293 9.03 32.93 -24.20
C ALA A 293 8.23 32.04 -23.24
N ASP A 294 7.23 31.38 -23.78
CA ASP A 294 6.42 30.39 -23.08
C ASP A 294 6.36 29.11 -23.92
N VAL A 295 6.69 27.99 -23.30
CA VAL A 295 6.71 26.66 -23.89
C VAL A 295 5.41 25.94 -23.55
N SER A 296 4.76 25.37 -24.55
CA SER A 296 3.58 24.53 -24.34
C SER A 296 3.87 23.39 -23.36
N GLY A 297 2.88 23.05 -22.51
CA GLY A 297 3.03 22.02 -21.50
C GLY A 297 3.67 22.52 -20.20
N HIS A 298 4.10 21.60 -19.36
CA HIS A 298 4.66 21.94 -18.04
C HIS A 298 5.67 20.90 -17.56
N GLY A 299 6.42 21.25 -16.50
CA GLY A 299 7.36 20.34 -15.84
C GLY A 299 8.66 20.16 -16.62
N VAL A 300 9.34 19.03 -16.42
CA VAL A 300 10.69 18.78 -16.94
C VAL A 300 10.79 18.88 -18.48
N PRO A 301 9.88 18.31 -19.29
CA PRO A 301 9.95 18.42 -20.73
C PRO A 301 9.94 19.90 -21.20
N ALA A 302 9.01 20.70 -20.70
CA ALA A 302 8.91 22.11 -21.05
C ALA A 302 10.16 22.90 -20.61
N SER A 303 10.75 22.58 -19.44
CA SER A 303 11.98 23.21 -18.96
C SER A 303 13.21 22.87 -19.81
N LEU A 304 13.28 21.69 -20.40
CA LEU A 304 14.32 21.33 -21.36
C LEU A 304 14.19 22.14 -22.66
N ILE A 305 12.97 22.32 -23.15
CA ILE A 305 12.71 23.14 -24.33
C ILE A 305 13.06 24.61 -24.03
N SER A 306 12.74 25.15 -22.86
CA SER A 306 13.14 26.50 -22.46
C SER A 306 14.67 26.69 -22.44
N SER A 307 15.41 25.65 -22.07
CA SER A 307 16.85 25.62 -22.16
C SER A 307 17.37 25.67 -23.62
N MET A 308 16.65 24.99 -24.54
CA MET A 308 16.95 25.09 -25.99
C MET A 308 16.68 26.51 -26.52
N VAL A 309 15.59 27.16 -26.04
CA VAL A 309 15.31 28.56 -26.38
C VAL A 309 16.47 29.47 -25.94
N LYS A 310 17.01 29.28 -24.72
CA LYS A 310 18.19 30.01 -24.23
C LYS A 310 19.39 29.88 -25.15
N ILE A 311 19.71 28.65 -25.55
CA ILE A 311 20.85 28.38 -26.44
C ILE A 311 20.61 29.02 -27.83
N ALA A 312 19.38 28.87 -28.35
CA ALA A 312 19.02 29.49 -29.63
C ALA A 312 19.07 31.01 -29.57
N PHE A 313 18.60 31.65 -28.50
CA PHE A 313 18.70 33.09 -28.29
C PHE A 313 20.17 33.53 -28.22
N ALA A 314 20.95 32.87 -27.39
CA ALA A 314 22.40 33.18 -27.24
C ALA A 314 23.15 33.11 -28.57
N SER A 315 22.83 32.14 -29.41
CA SER A 315 23.42 31.98 -30.76
C SER A 315 23.03 33.12 -31.73
N ASN A 316 21.89 33.76 -31.48
CA ASN A 316 21.36 34.84 -32.32
C ASN A 316 21.60 36.25 -31.76
N ILE A 317 22.31 36.43 -30.65
CA ILE A 317 22.68 37.73 -30.09
C ILE A 317 23.37 38.67 -31.09
N PRO A 318 24.23 38.20 -32.02
CA PRO A 318 24.82 39.08 -33.05
C PRO A 318 23.76 39.78 -33.93
N HIS A 319 22.57 39.27 -33.98
CA HIS A 319 21.44 39.85 -34.72
C HIS A 319 20.47 40.63 -33.82
N ALA A 320 20.79 40.89 -32.56
CA ALA A 320 19.93 41.50 -31.58
C ALA A 320 19.37 42.87 -31.96
N ALA A 321 20.03 43.59 -32.89
CA ALA A 321 19.53 44.87 -33.47
C ALA A 321 18.24 44.66 -34.33
N ASN A 322 17.92 43.45 -34.73
CA ASN A 322 16.75 43.11 -35.50
C ASN A 322 15.98 41.94 -34.87
N PRO A 323 14.91 42.23 -34.06
CA PRO A 323 14.17 41.19 -33.36
C PRO A 323 13.59 40.09 -34.27
N ALA A 324 13.15 40.44 -35.50
CA ALA A 324 12.62 39.46 -36.43
C ALA A 324 13.69 38.42 -36.84
N LYS A 325 14.93 38.81 -37.05
CA LYS A 325 16.03 37.90 -37.32
C LYS A 325 16.36 36.99 -36.13
N VAL A 326 16.27 37.51 -34.92
CA VAL A 326 16.47 36.73 -33.70
C VAL A 326 15.37 35.64 -33.58
N LEU A 327 14.10 36.01 -33.73
CA LEU A 327 12.99 35.07 -33.67
C LEU A 327 13.04 34.03 -34.79
N ASP A 328 13.41 34.42 -36.01
CA ASP A 328 13.60 33.49 -37.13
C ASP A 328 14.75 32.50 -36.82
N GLY A 329 15.87 32.97 -36.29
CA GLY A 329 16.97 32.11 -35.88
C GLY A 329 16.61 31.14 -34.75
N ILE A 330 15.83 31.59 -33.76
CA ILE A 330 15.28 30.72 -32.70
C ILE A 330 14.39 29.65 -33.33
N ASN A 331 13.46 30.05 -34.21
CA ASN A 331 12.57 29.14 -34.89
C ASN A 331 13.32 28.09 -35.74
N GLN A 332 14.38 28.47 -36.45
CA GLN A 332 15.21 27.54 -37.23
C GLN A 332 15.91 26.48 -36.35
N VAL A 333 16.32 26.85 -35.13
CA VAL A 333 16.94 25.91 -34.19
C VAL A 333 15.90 24.93 -33.62
N LEU A 334 14.68 25.38 -33.35
CA LEU A 334 13.63 24.60 -32.68
C LEU A 334 12.79 23.79 -33.68
N CYS A 335 12.60 24.29 -34.90
CA CYS A 335 11.75 23.66 -35.90
C CYS A 335 12.21 22.22 -36.22
N GLY A 336 11.26 21.28 -36.19
CA GLY A 336 11.52 19.86 -36.44
C GLY A 336 12.15 19.11 -35.27
N LYS A 337 12.39 19.77 -34.11
CA LYS A 337 12.88 19.12 -32.89
C LYS A 337 11.80 18.99 -31.81
N LEU A 338 10.69 19.70 -31.95
CA LEU A 338 9.55 19.68 -31.06
C LEU A 338 8.45 18.87 -31.72
N GLU A 339 8.15 17.65 -31.23
CA GLU A 339 7.18 16.74 -31.88
C GLU A 339 5.75 17.30 -31.86
N ASN A 340 5.24 17.61 -30.67
CA ASN A 340 3.87 18.15 -30.47
C ASN A 340 3.89 19.44 -29.65
N ASP A 341 5.06 19.92 -29.27
CA ASP A 341 5.23 21.12 -28.46
C ASP A 341 5.51 22.33 -29.34
N PHE A 342 5.21 23.51 -28.83
CA PHE A 342 5.49 24.79 -29.46
C PHE A 342 5.98 25.80 -28.44
N VAL A 343 6.60 26.87 -28.93
CA VAL A 343 7.08 27.97 -28.14
C VAL A 343 6.48 29.25 -28.68
N THR A 344 5.85 30.03 -27.80
CA THR A 344 5.47 31.43 -28.09
C THR A 344 6.56 32.33 -27.57
N ALA A 345 7.06 33.26 -28.39
CA ALA A 345 8.14 34.15 -28.00
C ALA A 345 7.95 35.56 -28.59
N GLY A 346 8.38 36.55 -27.84
CA GLY A 346 8.36 37.96 -28.23
C GLY A 346 9.44 38.80 -27.59
#